data_f490af81f803e3630831a961c5deb320
#
_entry.id   f490af81f803e3630831a961c5deb320
#
_cell.length_a   1.000
_cell.length_b   1.000
_cell.length_c   1.000
_cell.angle_alpha   90.00
_cell.angle_beta   90.00
_cell.angle_gamma   90.00
#
_symmetry.space_group_name_H-M   'P 1'
#
loop_
_entity.id
_entity.type
_entity.pdbx_description
1 polymer ?
#
loop_
_entity_poly.entity_id
_entity_poly.type
_entity_poly.pdbx_seq_one_letter_code
_entity_poly.pdbx_strand_id
1 'polypeptide(L)'
;DTWMPASPQALAERLFVTCYMGTANSSAETRSRAQRLAEGIGAYHYAFDIDSLVTGVLTLFHAVTQRTPRFRVHGGTPAENLALQNIQARLRMVLAYLFAQLAPWVRGRSGGLLVLGSANVDESLRGYLTKYDNSAADLNPIGGISKNDLKRFIAYAEGAFGLGVLREFLDAPPTAELEPITE
;
A
#
# COMPACT_ATOMS: atom_id res chain seq x y z
N ASP A 1 -13.46 28.08 -6.54
CA ASP A 1 -12.01 28.10 -6.29
C ASP A 1 -11.29 28.30 -7.62
N THR A 2 -10.60 29.43 -7.79
CA THR A 2 -9.89 29.83 -9.00
C THR A 2 -8.44 29.33 -9.05
N TRP A 3 -8.07 28.39 -8.17
CA TRP A 3 -6.72 27.84 -8.14
C TRP A 3 -6.39 27.07 -9.43
N MET A 4 -5.29 27.44 -10.07
CA MET A 4 -4.72 26.76 -11.23
C MET A 4 -3.37 26.16 -10.86
N PRO A 5 -3.09 24.89 -11.17
CA PRO A 5 -1.79 24.30 -10.90
C PRO A 5 -0.72 24.93 -11.79
N ALA A 6 0.41 25.29 -11.19
CA ALA A 6 1.57 25.81 -11.93
C ALA A 6 2.38 24.71 -12.64
N SER A 7 2.19 23.45 -12.23
CA SER A 7 2.88 22.28 -12.80
C SER A 7 2.07 21.00 -12.53
N PRO A 8 2.36 19.88 -13.23
CA PRO A 8 1.80 18.58 -12.89
C PRO A 8 2.08 18.16 -11.44
N GLN A 9 3.27 18.47 -10.91
CA GLN A 9 3.65 18.18 -9.54
C GLN A 9 2.80 18.98 -8.52
N ALA A 10 2.52 20.26 -8.81
CA ALA A 10 1.64 21.07 -7.96
C ALA A 10 0.21 20.51 -7.93
N LEU A 11 -0.26 19.96 -9.05
CA LEU A 11 -1.55 19.28 -9.13
C LEU A 11 -1.52 17.97 -8.32
N ALA A 12 -0.48 17.16 -8.48
CA ALA A 12 -0.30 15.91 -7.75
C ALA A 12 -0.23 16.16 -6.24
N GLU A 13 0.57 17.13 -5.80
CA GLU A 13 0.68 17.51 -4.38
C GLU A 13 -0.68 17.88 -3.77
N ARG A 14 -1.55 18.49 -4.57
CA ARG A 14 -2.89 18.89 -4.10
C ARG A 14 -3.89 17.73 -4.05
N LEU A 15 -3.88 16.83 -5.04
CA LEU A 15 -4.92 15.83 -5.25
C LEU A 15 -4.52 14.42 -4.86
N PHE A 16 -3.23 14.10 -4.90
CA PHE A 16 -2.75 12.74 -4.77
C PHE A 16 -1.97 12.54 -3.47
N VAL A 17 -2.51 11.68 -2.62
CA VAL A 17 -1.90 11.29 -1.34
C VAL A 17 -1.49 9.83 -1.44
N THR A 18 -0.27 9.54 -1.06
CA THR A 18 0.26 8.17 -1.00
C THR A 18 0.63 7.83 0.43
N CYS A 19 0.45 6.55 0.80
CA CYS A 19 0.83 6.04 2.12
C CYS A 19 1.71 4.81 1.96
N TYR A 20 2.91 4.83 2.53
CA TYR A 20 3.67 3.61 2.79
C TYR A 20 3.41 3.15 4.22
N MET A 21 2.81 1.96 4.35
CA MET A 21 2.39 1.38 5.63
C MET A 21 3.22 0.10 5.89
N GLY A 22 4.42 0.28 6.43
CA GLY A 22 5.37 -0.80 6.69
C GLY A 22 5.02 -1.63 7.92
N THR A 23 5.68 -2.77 8.03
CA THR A 23 5.75 -3.61 9.24
C THR A 23 7.18 -4.08 9.42
N ALA A 24 7.47 -4.79 10.50
CA ALA A 24 8.75 -5.49 10.69
C ALA A 24 9.08 -6.48 9.55
N ASN A 25 8.08 -6.87 8.75
CA ASN A 25 8.23 -7.73 7.58
C ASN A 25 8.53 -6.94 6.28
N SER A 26 8.60 -5.62 6.35
CA SER A 26 8.81 -4.75 5.19
C SER A 26 10.27 -4.33 5.08
N SER A 27 10.78 -4.24 3.85
CA SER A 27 12.17 -3.84 3.63
C SER A 27 12.34 -2.31 3.64
N ALA A 28 13.51 -1.85 4.08
CA ALA A 28 13.89 -0.44 4.00
C ALA A 28 13.98 0.04 2.54
N GLU A 29 14.30 -0.86 1.61
CA GLU A 29 14.40 -0.56 0.20
C GLU A 29 13.04 -0.26 -0.43
N THR A 30 12.00 -1.05 -0.15
CA THR A 30 10.65 -0.77 -0.64
C THR A 30 10.10 0.54 -0.08
N ARG A 31 10.36 0.87 1.18
CA ARG A 31 10.03 2.16 1.79
C ARG A 31 10.70 3.32 1.05
N SER A 32 12.02 3.22 0.87
CA SER A 32 12.82 4.27 0.20
C SER A 32 12.38 4.47 -1.26
N ARG A 33 12.09 3.37 -1.98
CA ARG A 33 11.60 3.41 -3.36
C ARG A 33 10.23 4.08 -3.46
N ALA A 34 9.31 3.76 -2.54
CA ALA A 34 7.99 4.40 -2.48
C ALA A 34 8.10 5.91 -2.23
N GLN A 35 8.99 6.32 -1.33
CA GLN A 35 9.25 7.73 -1.04
C GLN A 35 9.79 8.46 -2.27
N ARG A 36 10.86 7.93 -2.91
CA ARG A 36 11.43 8.56 -4.11
C ARG A 36 10.44 8.68 -5.27
N LEU A 37 9.55 7.69 -5.43
CA LEU A 37 8.49 7.80 -6.44
C LEU A 37 7.52 8.92 -6.08
N ALA A 38 7.06 8.98 -4.84
CA ALA A 38 6.14 10.03 -4.39
C ALA A 38 6.75 11.42 -4.59
N GLU A 39 8.02 11.61 -4.25
CA GLU A 39 8.76 12.85 -4.47
C GLU A 39 8.87 13.18 -5.98
N GLY A 40 9.21 12.21 -6.81
CA GLY A 40 9.35 12.39 -8.26
C GLY A 40 8.05 12.84 -8.95
N ILE A 41 6.91 12.33 -8.53
CA ILE A 41 5.59 12.74 -9.06
C ILE A 41 4.99 13.94 -8.33
N GLY A 42 5.59 14.38 -7.23
CA GLY A 42 5.09 15.48 -6.40
C GLY A 42 3.90 15.12 -5.52
N ALA A 43 3.67 13.84 -5.23
CA ALA A 43 2.56 13.41 -4.37
C ALA A 43 2.80 13.80 -2.90
N TYR A 44 1.72 14.07 -2.18
CA TYR A 44 1.80 14.19 -0.71
C TYR A 44 1.97 12.78 -0.10
N HIS A 45 3.06 12.55 0.63
CA HIS A 45 3.45 11.22 1.07
C HIS A 45 3.49 11.07 2.58
N TYR A 46 2.87 10.00 3.08
CA TYR A 46 3.03 9.51 4.44
C TYR A 46 3.79 8.19 4.45
N ALA A 47 4.74 8.04 5.37
CA ALA A 47 5.45 6.78 5.60
C ALA A 47 5.49 6.47 7.10
N PHE A 48 4.92 5.33 7.50
CA PHE A 48 4.85 4.90 8.89
C PHE A 48 4.73 3.38 9.01
N ASP A 49 4.97 2.85 10.22
CA ASP A 49 4.83 1.43 10.52
C ASP A 49 3.53 1.16 11.26
N ILE A 50 2.92 0.02 10.96
CA ILE A 50 1.64 -0.41 11.55
C ILE A 50 1.80 -1.51 12.61
N ASP A 51 3.02 -1.84 13.03
CA ASP A 51 3.29 -2.91 14.01
C ASP A 51 2.56 -2.71 15.33
N SER A 52 2.44 -1.47 15.80
CA SER A 52 1.69 -1.15 17.01
C SER A 52 0.22 -1.53 16.93
N LEU A 53 -0.41 -1.32 15.75
CA LEU A 53 -1.81 -1.73 15.51
C LEU A 53 -1.94 -3.24 15.43
N VAL A 54 -1.05 -3.90 14.71
CA VAL A 54 -1.02 -5.37 14.62
C VAL A 54 -0.87 -5.96 16.02
N THR A 55 0.09 -5.46 16.80
CA THR A 55 0.31 -5.87 18.19
C THR A 55 -0.93 -5.64 19.05
N GLY A 56 -1.58 -4.48 18.93
CA GLY A 56 -2.80 -4.17 19.68
C GLY A 56 -3.92 -5.17 19.40
N VAL A 57 -4.17 -5.51 18.13
CA VAL A 57 -5.18 -6.50 17.72
C VAL A 57 -4.83 -7.90 18.28
N LEU A 58 -3.57 -8.32 18.18
CA LEU A 58 -3.13 -9.61 18.69
C LEU A 58 -3.16 -9.69 20.23
N THR A 59 -2.88 -8.59 20.91
CA THR A 59 -3.02 -8.47 22.36
C THR A 59 -4.48 -8.65 22.80
N LEU A 60 -5.42 -8.00 22.10
CA LEU A 60 -6.84 -8.19 22.34
C LEU A 60 -7.27 -9.64 22.10
N PHE A 61 -6.84 -10.23 20.97
CA PHE A 61 -7.13 -11.65 20.68
C PHE A 61 -6.60 -12.57 21.78
N HIS A 62 -5.35 -12.36 22.23
CA HIS A 62 -4.76 -13.12 23.34
C HIS A 62 -5.55 -12.96 24.63
N ALA A 63 -5.93 -11.74 24.99
CA ALA A 63 -6.68 -11.47 26.23
C ALA A 63 -7.99 -12.24 26.30
N VAL A 64 -8.67 -12.42 25.15
CA VAL A 64 -9.95 -13.13 25.07
C VAL A 64 -9.79 -14.65 24.98
N THR A 65 -8.80 -15.12 24.21
CA THR A 65 -8.68 -16.54 23.84
C THR A 65 -7.57 -17.29 24.59
N GLN A 66 -6.68 -16.58 25.25
CA GLN A 66 -5.45 -17.10 25.86
C GLN A 66 -4.53 -17.81 24.85
N ARG A 67 -4.65 -17.45 23.56
CA ARG A 67 -3.88 -17.99 22.45
C ARG A 67 -3.16 -16.89 21.71
N THR A 68 -1.94 -17.16 21.21
CA THR A 68 -1.15 -16.24 20.38
C THR A 68 -0.80 -16.92 19.08
N PRO A 69 -1.30 -16.47 17.94
CA PRO A 69 -0.96 -17.07 16.65
C PRO A 69 0.49 -16.79 16.28
N ARG A 70 1.10 -17.71 15.52
CA ARG A 70 2.48 -17.62 15.07
C ARG A 70 2.58 -17.72 13.56
N PHE A 71 3.58 -17.06 13.00
CA PHE A 71 3.94 -17.31 11.60
C PHE A 71 4.47 -18.74 11.42
N ARG A 72 4.32 -19.27 10.21
CA ARG A 72 4.77 -20.62 9.87
C ARG A 72 6.25 -20.84 10.15
N VAL A 73 7.08 -19.82 9.84
CA VAL A 73 8.53 -19.84 10.13
C VAL A 73 8.84 -19.93 11.63
N HIS A 74 7.89 -19.57 12.49
CA HIS A 74 8.00 -19.70 13.96
C HIS A 74 7.16 -20.86 14.52
N GLY A 75 6.83 -21.87 13.70
CA GLY A 75 6.10 -23.06 14.10
C GLY A 75 4.58 -22.91 14.14
N GLY A 76 4.02 -21.86 13.56
CA GLY A 76 2.57 -21.70 13.43
C GLY A 76 1.95 -22.62 12.37
N THR A 77 0.66 -22.86 12.49
CA THR A 77 -0.13 -23.57 11.48
C THR A 77 -0.37 -22.71 10.23
N PRO A 78 -0.76 -23.30 9.09
CA PRO A 78 -1.17 -22.53 7.91
C PRO A 78 -2.30 -21.53 8.19
N ALA A 79 -3.26 -21.87 9.05
CA ALA A 79 -4.36 -20.98 9.42
C ALA A 79 -3.87 -19.78 10.25
N GLU A 80 -2.96 -19.98 11.20
CA GLU A 80 -2.36 -18.90 11.98
C GLU A 80 -1.56 -17.95 11.05
N ASN A 81 -0.73 -18.53 10.20
CA ASN A 81 0.09 -17.78 9.25
C ASN A 81 -0.77 -16.89 8.33
N LEU A 82 -1.83 -17.46 7.77
CA LEU A 82 -2.77 -16.74 6.92
C LEU A 82 -3.52 -15.63 7.70
N ALA A 83 -3.91 -15.91 8.95
CA ALA A 83 -4.57 -14.92 9.78
C ALA A 83 -3.67 -13.71 10.07
N LEU A 84 -2.38 -13.93 10.34
CA LEU A 84 -1.39 -12.88 10.57
C LEU A 84 -1.12 -12.03 9.33
N GLN A 85 -1.07 -12.64 8.15
CA GLN A 85 -0.98 -11.89 6.89
C GLN A 85 -2.25 -11.06 6.64
N ASN A 86 -3.42 -11.68 6.79
CA ASN A 86 -4.70 -11.07 6.54
C ASN A 86 -4.98 -9.87 7.44
N ILE A 87 -4.58 -9.91 8.73
CA ILE A 87 -4.80 -8.77 9.62
C ILE A 87 -3.96 -7.56 9.22
N GLN A 88 -2.72 -7.75 8.77
CA GLN A 88 -1.87 -6.67 8.25
C GLN A 88 -2.50 -6.01 7.02
N ALA A 89 -2.99 -6.82 6.06
CA ALA A 89 -3.63 -6.32 4.85
C ALA A 89 -4.90 -5.51 5.16
N ARG A 90 -5.74 -5.99 6.10
CA ARG A 90 -6.97 -5.29 6.51
C ARG A 90 -6.70 -4.01 7.28
N LEU A 91 -5.72 -4.00 8.18
CA LEU A 91 -5.36 -2.79 8.93
C LEU A 91 -4.84 -1.69 8.01
N ARG A 92 -4.10 -2.04 6.96
CA ARG A 92 -3.72 -1.06 5.92
C ARG A 92 -4.95 -0.44 5.27
N MET A 93 -6.00 -1.21 5.01
CA MET A 93 -7.23 -0.67 4.43
C MET A 93 -8.01 0.21 5.40
N VAL A 94 -8.10 -0.17 6.67
CA VAL A 94 -8.71 0.67 7.73
C VAL A 94 -7.99 2.03 7.79
N LEU A 95 -6.66 2.03 7.78
CA LEU A 95 -5.87 3.25 7.78
C LEU A 95 -6.02 4.04 6.48
N ALA A 96 -6.05 3.37 5.31
CA ALA A 96 -6.25 4.05 4.04
C ALA A 96 -7.54 4.87 4.03
N TYR A 97 -8.65 4.31 4.53
CA TYR A 97 -9.91 5.05 4.67
C TYR A 97 -9.85 6.16 5.72
N LEU A 98 -9.18 5.94 6.85
CA LEU A 98 -8.97 7.00 7.85
C LEU A 98 -8.20 8.19 7.24
N PHE A 99 -7.10 7.91 6.54
CA PHE A 99 -6.31 8.95 5.86
C PHE A 99 -7.09 9.59 4.72
N ALA A 100 -7.87 8.83 3.95
CA ALA A 100 -8.70 9.38 2.88
C ALA A 100 -9.74 10.38 3.40
N GLN A 101 -10.29 10.13 4.58
CA GLN A 101 -11.24 11.04 5.23
C GLN A 101 -10.57 12.26 5.86
N LEU A 102 -9.39 12.10 6.47
CA LEU A 102 -8.79 13.11 7.32
C LEU A 102 -7.58 13.84 6.72
N ALA A 103 -6.92 13.32 5.68
CA ALA A 103 -5.77 13.98 5.08
C ALA A 103 -6.09 15.41 4.55
N PRO A 104 -7.24 15.68 3.94
CA PRO A 104 -7.62 17.05 3.58
C PRO A 104 -7.73 17.95 4.82
N TRP A 105 -8.38 17.46 5.88
CA TRP A 105 -8.51 18.21 7.14
C TRP A 105 -7.15 18.54 7.78
N VAL A 106 -6.22 17.59 7.84
CA VAL A 106 -4.84 17.81 8.33
C VAL A 106 -4.15 18.93 7.54
N ARG A 107 -4.48 19.07 6.26
CA ARG A 107 -3.92 20.09 5.35
C ARG A 107 -4.74 21.38 5.31
N GLY A 108 -5.68 21.59 6.23
CA GLY A 108 -6.55 22.78 6.30
C GLY A 108 -7.55 22.87 5.13
N ARG A 109 -7.95 21.74 4.54
CA ARG A 109 -8.89 21.66 3.42
C ARG A 109 -10.16 20.93 3.83
N SER A 110 -11.25 21.22 3.16
CA SER A 110 -12.52 20.49 3.29
C SER A 110 -12.58 19.29 2.34
N GLY A 111 -13.55 18.39 2.60
CA GLY A 111 -13.81 17.22 1.78
C GLY A 111 -13.04 15.97 2.23
N GLY A 112 -13.07 14.94 1.39
CA GLY A 112 -12.37 13.67 1.57
C GLY A 112 -11.71 13.24 0.27
N LEU A 113 -10.97 12.13 0.32
CA LEU A 113 -10.31 11.51 -0.84
C LEU A 113 -10.96 10.16 -1.12
N LEU A 114 -10.84 9.69 -2.36
CA LEU A 114 -11.13 8.31 -2.72
C LEU A 114 -9.90 7.43 -2.47
N VAL A 115 -10.13 6.22 -1.99
CA VAL A 115 -9.08 5.21 -1.87
C VAL A 115 -8.92 4.50 -3.21
N LEU A 116 -7.70 4.47 -3.74
CA LEU A 116 -7.39 3.79 -4.98
C LEU A 116 -6.87 2.37 -4.73
N GLY A 117 -7.45 1.41 -5.43
CA GLY A 117 -6.99 0.04 -5.50
C GLY A 117 -5.76 -0.10 -6.39
N SER A 118 -4.95 -1.12 -6.13
CA SER A 118 -3.71 -1.39 -6.85
C SER A 118 -3.58 -2.84 -7.34
N ALA A 119 -4.66 -3.64 -7.27
CA ALA A 119 -4.68 -5.01 -7.79
C ALA A 119 -4.82 -5.01 -9.31
N ASN A 120 -3.94 -5.72 -10.01
CA ASN A 120 -4.04 -5.94 -11.45
C ASN A 120 -5.03 -7.08 -11.78
N VAL A 121 -5.36 -7.28 -13.07
CA VAL A 121 -6.33 -8.30 -13.48
C VAL A 121 -5.88 -9.72 -13.16
N ASP A 122 -4.57 -10.02 -13.21
CA ASP A 122 -4.06 -11.36 -12.94
C ASP A 122 -4.25 -11.76 -11.47
N GLU A 123 -4.11 -10.80 -10.55
CA GLU A 123 -4.40 -11.01 -9.13
C GLU A 123 -5.89 -11.27 -8.91
N SER A 124 -6.75 -10.49 -9.54
CA SER A 124 -8.20 -10.64 -9.46
C SER A 124 -8.69 -11.98 -10.00
N LEU A 125 -8.19 -12.41 -11.15
CA LEU A 125 -8.54 -13.71 -11.77
C LEU A 125 -8.10 -14.91 -10.94
N ARG A 126 -7.02 -14.79 -10.18
CA ARG A 126 -6.51 -15.84 -9.30
C ARG A 126 -7.11 -15.82 -7.91
N GLY A 127 -7.90 -14.82 -7.58
CA GLY A 127 -8.38 -14.59 -6.22
C GLY A 127 -7.26 -14.30 -5.24
N TYR A 128 -6.15 -13.73 -5.69
CA TYR A 128 -5.01 -13.37 -4.85
C TYR A 128 -5.28 -12.05 -4.14
N LEU A 129 -6.09 -12.11 -3.11
CA LEU A 129 -6.49 -10.98 -2.28
C LEU A 129 -6.88 -11.46 -0.88
N THR A 130 -6.84 -10.53 0.07
CA THR A 130 -7.49 -10.70 1.35
C THR A 130 -8.83 -9.95 1.34
N LYS A 131 -9.92 -10.63 1.70
CA LYS A 131 -11.21 -9.96 1.79
C LYS A 131 -11.11 -8.73 2.70
N TYR A 132 -11.54 -7.57 2.20
CA TYR A 132 -11.47 -6.25 2.85
C TYR A 132 -10.06 -5.65 2.99
N ASP A 133 -9.11 -6.08 2.17
CA ASP A 133 -7.85 -5.36 1.96
C ASP A 133 -8.01 -4.25 0.90
N ASN A 134 -6.92 -3.82 0.28
CA ASN A 134 -6.96 -2.80 -0.77
C ASN A 134 -7.85 -3.17 -1.98
N SER A 135 -8.23 -4.44 -2.13
CA SER A 135 -9.21 -4.87 -3.15
C SER A 135 -10.61 -4.30 -2.92
N ALA A 136 -10.92 -3.83 -1.71
CA ALA A 136 -12.18 -3.18 -1.36
C ALA A 136 -12.13 -1.64 -1.46
N ALA A 137 -11.17 -1.09 -2.21
CA ALA A 137 -11.04 0.34 -2.45
C ALA A 137 -12.22 0.91 -3.25
N ASP A 138 -12.40 2.23 -3.20
CA ASP A 138 -13.49 2.93 -3.90
C ASP A 138 -13.38 2.80 -5.42
N LEU A 139 -12.15 2.79 -5.93
CA LEU A 139 -11.85 2.72 -7.37
C LEU A 139 -10.54 1.95 -7.59
N ASN A 140 -10.52 1.07 -8.58
CA ASN A 140 -9.29 0.40 -9.00
C ASN A 140 -8.96 0.75 -10.46
N PRO A 141 -8.10 1.75 -10.72
CA PRO A 141 -7.79 2.21 -12.07
C PRO A 141 -7.01 1.20 -12.91
N ILE A 142 -6.35 0.22 -12.29
CA ILE A 142 -5.55 -0.80 -12.99
C ILE A 142 -6.19 -2.20 -12.99
N GLY A 143 -7.43 -2.33 -12.52
CA GLY A 143 -8.12 -3.62 -12.35
C GLY A 143 -8.33 -4.40 -13.65
N GLY A 144 -8.31 -3.75 -14.80
CA GLY A 144 -8.39 -4.38 -16.12
C GLY A 144 -7.04 -4.58 -16.82
N ILE A 145 -5.91 -4.21 -16.19
CA ILE A 145 -4.58 -4.25 -16.80
C ILE A 145 -3.84 -5.51 -16.35
N SER A 146 -3.23 -6.25 -17.30
CA SER A 146 -2.37 -7.38 -16.96
C SER A 146 -1.06 -6.93 -16.30
N LYS A 147 -0.43 -7.80 -15.52
CA LYS A 147 0.87 -7.52 -14.91
C LYS A 147 1.94 -7.22 -15.95
N ASN A 148 1.88 -7.87 -17.12
CA ASN A 148 2.82 -7.61 -18.21
C ASN A 148 2.58 -6.25 -18.86
N ASP A 149 1.34 -5.87 -19.10
CA ASP A 149 1.02 -4.56 -19.67
C ASP A 149 1.30 -3.43 -18.68
N LEU A 150 1.11 -3.67 -17.39
CA LEU A 150 1.50 -2.73 -16.35
C LEU A 150 3.03 -2.49 -16.34
N LYS A 151 3.85 -3.54 -16.51
CA LYS A 151 5.30 -3.39 -16.66
C LYS A 151 5.66 -2.59 -17.92
N ARG A 152 5.00 -2.85 -19.05
CA ARG A 152 5.19 -2.07 -20.28
C ARG A 152 4.82 -0.61 -20.11
N PHE A 153 3.72 -0.36 -19.39
CA PHE A 153 3.30 1.02 -19.07
C PHE A 153 4.32 1.72 -18.18
N ILE A 154 4.85 1.06 -17.15
CA ILE A 154 5.89 1.62 -16.27
C ILE A 154 7.16 1.97 -17.08
N ALA A 155 7.59 1.09 -17.99
CA ALA A 155 8.74 1.36 -18.87
C ALA A 155 8.49 2.55 -19.82
N TYR A 156 7.28 2.66 -20.35
CA TYR A 156 6.88 3.83 -21.13
C TYR A 156 6.88 5.12 -20.31
N ALA A 157 6.30 5.06 -19.11
CA ALA A 157 6.16 6.22 -18.22
C ALA A 157 7.53 6.73 -17.72
N GLU A 158 8.52 5.85 -17.53
CA GLU A 158 9.89 6.24 -17.21
C GLU A 158 10.45 7.23 -18.23
N GLY A 159 10.36 6.89 -19.52
CA GLY A 159 10.85 7.75 -20.58
C GLY A 159 9.94 8.95 -20.87
N ALA A 160 8.63 8.72 -20.98
CA ALA A 160 7.67 9.74 -21.38
C ALA A 160 7.50 10.87 -20.34
N PHE A 161 7.64 10.55 -19.05
CA PHE A 161 7.46 11.51 -17.96
C PHE A 161 8.76 11.88 -17.23
N GLY A 162 9.90 11.34 -17.65
CA GLY A 162 11.20 11.60 -17.02
C GLY A 162 11.32 11.08 -15.60
N LEU A 163 10.59 10.01 -15.25
CA LEU A 163 10.54 9.43 -13.90
C LEU A 163 11.56 8.29 -13.76
N GLY A 164 12.86 8.61 -13.72
CA GLY A 164 13.94 7.62 -13.66
C GLY A 164 13.83 6.61 -12.49
N VAL A 165 13.18 6.97 -11.39
CA VAL A 165 12.90 6.07 -10.27
C VAL A 165 12.06 4.84 -10.68
N LEU A 166 11.30 4.92 -11.78
CA LEU A 166 10.48 3.80 -12.26
C LEU A 166 11.33 2.61 -12.75
N ARG A 167 12.59 2.84 -13.14
CA ARG A 167 13.53 1.76 -13.47
C ARG A 167 13.69 0.79 -12.30
N GLU A 168 13.81 1.28 -11.10
CA GLU A 168 13.96 0.46 -9.90
C GLU A 168 12.76 -0.46 -9.63
N PHE A 169 11.56 -0.06 -10.06
CA PHE A 169 10.36 -0.90 -9.96
C PHE A 169 10.33 -2.01 -11.01
N LEU A 170 10.91 -1.77 -12.18
CA LEU A 170 11.02 -2.78 -13.24
C LEU A 170 12.03 -3.86 -12.89
N ASP A 171 13.13 -3.46 -12.26
CA ASP A 171 14.25 -4.34 -11.92
C ASP A 171 14.02 -5.09 -10.60
N ALA A 172 13.11 -4.60 -9.74
CA ALA A 172 12.83 -5.22 -8.45
C ALA A 172 12.11 -6.57 -8.58
N PRO A 173 12.52 -7.59 -7.82
CA PRO A 173 11.76 -8.82 -7.71
C PRO A 173 10.40 -8.54 -7.04
N PRO A 174 9.32 -9.24 -7.47
CA PRO A 174 8.03 -9.16 -6.77
C PRO A 174 8.17 -9.71 -5.34
N THR A 175 7.77 -8.92 -4.35
CA THR A 175 7.75 -9.33 -2.94
C THR A 175 6.35 -9.13 -2.34
N ALA A 176 5.92 -10.08 -1.50
CA ALA A 176 4.73 -9.94 -0.66
C ALA A 176 5.20 -9.86 0.80
N GLU A 177 5.49 -8.65 1.27
CA GLU A 177 6.09 -8.38 2.57
C GLU A 177 5.06 -8.50 3.72
N LEU A 178 4.41 -9.66 3.83
CA LEU A 178 3.40 -9.98 4.85
C LEU A 178 3.86 -11.07 5.83
N GLU A 179 4.98 -11.71 5.55
CA GLU A 179 5.64 -12.72 6.39
C GLU A 179 7.04 -12.25 6.77
N PRO A 180 7.61 -12.77 7.88
CA PRO A 180 8.98 -12.49 8.24
C PRO A 180 9.94 -12.84 7.09
N ILE A 181 10.87 -11.93 6.80
CA ILE A 181 11.91 -12.15 5.80
C ILE A 181 12.81 -13.26 6.33
N THR A 182 12.85 -14.38 5.61
CA THR A 182 13.83 -15.45 5.86
C THR A 182 15.05 -15.19 5.01
N GLU A 183 16.20 -15.03 5.65
CA GLU A 183 17.51 -14.99 4.98
C GLU A 183 17.80 -16.28 4.23
#